data_e628eab7bbdce53e3ab496ff77fd2ab8
#
_entry.id   e628eab7bbdce53e3ab496ff77fd2ab8
#
_cell.length_a   1.000
_cell.length_b   1.000
_cell.length_c   1.000
_cell.angle_alpha   90.00
_cell.angle_beta   90.00
_cell.angle_gamma   90.00
#
_symmetry.space_group_name_H-M   'P 1'
#
loop_
_entity.id
_entity.type
_entity.pdbx_description
1 polymer ?
#
loop_
_entity_poly.entity_id
_entity_poly.type
_entity_poly.pdbx_seq_one_letter_code
_entity_poly.pdbx_strand_id
1 'polypeptide(L)'
;MKRILILAAALLAAYPFSGYGKNNHSDTTMKENLNLTREWDKVFPLSDKVNHTKVTFRNRYGITLAADLYTPKDAVGKLPAVAVSGPFGAVKEQASGLYAQTLAERGFLAIAFDPSYTGESGGEPRYVASPDINTEDFSAAVDFLSTRDDVDPERIGILGICGFGGFAINAAAIDTRIKATVASTMYDISRCTANGYFDSMDADARYELRRQLNAQRTEDAKNGSHALAGGVVDPLPEDAPWFVKDYHAYYKTPRGYHPRSLNSNDGWNKTSALSFINMPILAYNEEIRSAVLLVHGEKAHSRYFSEDAFRKLKGNNKELLIIPGASHVDLYDNLTAIPFNKIERFLREYLK
;
A
#
# COMPACT_ATOMS: atom_id res chain seq x y z
N MET A 1 36.03 -32.31 12.92
CA MET A 1 34.64 -31.81 13.05
C MET A 1 34.29 -30.93 11.84
N LYS A 2 34.04 -31.53 10.70
CA LYS A 2 33.59 -30.88 9.47
C LYS A 2 32.79 -31.90 8.66
N ARG A 3 31.49 -32.04 8.92
CA ARG A 3 30.53 -32.80 8.08
C ARG A 3 29.20 -32.83 8.79
N ILE A 4 28.43 -31.74 8.76
CA ILE A 4 26.95 -31.72 8.93
C ILE A 4 26.56 -30.27 8.61
N LEU A 5 26.41 -29.93 7.33
CA LEU A 5 25.74 -28.67 6.88
C LEU A 5 25.51 -28.65 5.35
N ILE A 6 25.18 -29.80 4.77
CA ILE A 6 24.74 -29.86 3.35
C ILE A 6 23.64 -30.93 3.28
N LEU A 7 22.44 -30.62 3.71
CA LEU A 7 21.26 -31.46 3.42
C LEU A 7 19.91 -30.71 3.37
N ALA A 8 19.90 -29.39 3.48
CA ALA A 8 18.66 -28.61 3.40
C ALA A 8 18.47 -27.83 2.07
N ALA A 9 19.50 -27.76 1.23
CA ALA A 9 19.45 -26.98 -0.01
C ALA A 9 19.17 -27.82 -1.28
N ALA A 10 19.05 -29.13 -1.19
CA ALA A 10 18.98 -30.02 -2.37
C ALA A 10 17.56 -30.37 -2.83
N LEU A 11 16.51 -29.91 -2.15
CA LEU A 11 15.12 -30.26 -2.49
C LEU A 11 14.38 -29.25 -3.39
N LEU A 12 15.00 -28.14 -3.76
CA LEU A 12 14.36 -27.11 -4.61
C LEU A 12 15.00 -26.93 -6.02
N ALA A 13 16.04 -27.68 -6.34
CA ALA A 13 16.81 -27.46 -7.57
C ALA A 13 16.66 -28.54 -8.68
N ALA A 14 15.71 -29.45 -8.60
CA ALA A 14 15.60 -30.56 -9.57
C ALA A 14 14.19 -30.78 -10.11
N TYR A 15 13.46 -29.72 -10.50
CA TYR A 15 12.33 -29.90 -11.42
C TYR A 15 12.70 -29.28 -12.77
N PRO A 16 12.89 -30.09 -13.83
CA PRO A 16 12.98 -29.57 -15.17
C PRO A 16 11.61 -28.97 -15.53
N PHE A 17 11.62 -27.75 -16.06
CA PHE A 17 10.46 -27.16 -16.70
C PHE A 17 10.06 -28.01 -17.91
N SER A 18 9.25 -29.03 -17.70
CA SER A 18 8.59 -29.77 -18.75
C SER A 18 7.12 -29.40 -18.79
N GLY A 19 6.77 -28.69 -19.85
CA GLY A 19 5.46 -28.60 -20.46
C GLY A 19 4.27 -28.35 -19.50
N TYR A 20 3.77 -27.13 -19.48
CA TYR A 20 2.42 -26.83 -19.03
C TYR A 20 1.42 -27.63 -19.85
N GLY A 21 1.01 -28.79 -19.33
CA GLY A 21 -0.21 -29.42 -19.78
C GLY A 21 -1.37 -28.46 -19.55
N LYS A 22 -2.10 -28.10 -20.59
CA LYS A 22 -3.40 -27.41 -20.46
C LYS A 22 -4.34 -28.33 -19.66
N ASN A 23 -4.31 -28.23 -18.35
CA ASN A 23 -5.39 -28.75 -17.55
C ASN A 23 -6.59 -27.81 -17.77
N ASN A 24 -7.54 -28.24 -18.59
CA ASN A 24 -8.88 -27.67 -18.64
C ASN A 24 -9.61 -28.01 -17.33
N HIS A 25 -9.17 -27.42 -16.22
CA HIS A 25 -10.04 -27.21 -15.10
C HIS A 25 -10.91 -26.01 -15.51
N SER A 26 -12.19 -26.27 -15.74
CA SER A 26 -13.19 -25.20 -15.77
C SER A 26 -13.07 -24.47 -14.44
N ASP A 27 -12.44 -23.31 -14.50
CA ASP A 27 -12.33 -22.40 -13.38
C ASP A 27 -13.74 -21.85 -13.07
N THR A 28 -14.48 -22.63 -12.26
CA THR A 28 -15.75 -22.20 -11.67
C THR A 28 -15.48 -21.27 -10.49
N THR A 29 -14.45 -20.42 -10.56
CA THR A 29 -14.30 -19.33 -9.63
C THR A 29 -15.51 -18.42 -9.80
N MET A 30 -16.40 -18.45 -8.82
CA MET A 30 -17.51 -17.50 -8.74
C MET A 30 -16.91 -16.10 -8.87
N LYS A 31 -17.33 -15.36 -9.90
CA LYS A 31 -16.94 -13.95 -10.02
C LYS A 31 -17.52 -13.25 -8.80
N GLU A 32 -16.65 -12.77 -7.94
CA GLU A 32 -17.05 -11.90 -6.85
C GLU A 32 -17.65 -10.63 -7.47
N ASN A 33 -18.95 -10.42 -7.30
CA ASN A 33 -19.64 -9.25 -7.84
C ASN A 33 -19.42 -8.08 -6.88
N LEU A 34 -18.47 -7.23 -7.23
CA LEU A 34 -18.23 -6.00 -6.49
C LEU A 34 -19.31 -4.95 -6.81
N ASN A 35 -19.75 -4.23 -5.79
CA ASN A 35 -20.67 -3.11 -5.95
C ASN A 35 -19.87 -1.81 -6.15
N LEU A 36 -19.57 -1.48 -7.41
CA LEU A 36 -18.75 -0.30 -7.75
C LEU A 36 -19.63 0.95 -7.91
N THR A 37 -19.29 2.02 -7.19
CA THR A 37 -19.93 3.32 -7.30
C THR A 37 -19.64 3.95 -8.67
N ARG A 38 -20.67 4.40 -9.38
CA ARG A 38 -20.53 5.00 -10.72
C ARG A 38 -20.33 6.51 -10.68
N GLU A 39 -20.78 7.16 -9.62
CA GLU A 39 -20.66 8.60 -9.43
C GLU A 39 -19.25 9.00 -8.98
N TRP A 40 -18.91 10.28 -9.21
CA TRP A 40 -17.66 10.83 -8.69
C TRP A 40 -17.81 11.15 -7.20
N ASP A 41 -17.35 10.26 -6.36
CA ASP A 41 -17.45 10.34 -4.91
C ASP A 41 -16.08 10.58 -4.21
N LYS A 42 -15.13 11.12 -4.96
CA LYS A 42 -13.78 11.36 -4.48
C LYS A 42 -13.66 12.70 -3.75
N VAL A 43 -12.74 12.78 -2.78
CA VAL A 43 -12.49 13.99 -1.99
C VAL A 43 -11.70 15.07 -2.75
N PHE A 44 -11.45 14.87 -4.03
CA PHE A 44 -10.79 15.80 -4.93
C PHE A 44 -11.56 15.93 -6.25
N PRO A 45 -11.44 17.05 -6.98
CA PRO A 45 -12.14 17.26 -8.23
C PRO A 45 -11.60 16.40 -9.36
N LEU A 46 -12.47 16.01 -10.30
CA LEU A 46 -12.05 15.35 -11.54
C LEU A 46 -11.29 16.34 -12.42
N SER A 47 -10.14 15.93 -12.91
CA SER A 47 -9.35 16.70 -13.88
C SER A 47 -9.91 16.55 -15.30
N ASP A 48 -9.96 17.66 -16.02
CA ASP A 48 -10.33 17.69 -17.44
C ASP A 48 -9.22 17.15 -18.38
N LYS A 49 -8.03 16.88 -17.86
CA LYS A 49 -6.86 16.37 -18.64
C LYS A 49 -6.79 14.85 -18.70
N VAL A 50 -7.63 14.16 -17.96
CA VAL A 50 -7.57 12.68 -17.86
C VAL A 50 -8.90 12.04 -18.21
N ASN A 51 -8.83 10.80 -18.70
CA ASN A 51 -9.97 9.88 -18.71
C ASN A 51 -9.93 9.06 -17.42
N HIS A 52 -11.11 8.78 -16.88
CA HIS A 52 -11.28 7.96 -15.69
C HIS A 52 -12.25 6.81 -15.94
N THR A 53 -11.87 5.61 -15.51
CA THR A 53 -12.75 4.43 -15.51
C THR A 53 -12.46 3.54 -14.30
N LYS A 54 -13.48 2.82 -13.81
CA LYS A 54 -13.27 1.79 -12.81
C LYS A 54 -12.86 0.48 -13.46
N VAL A 55 -11.89 -0.20 -12.86
CA VAL A 55 -11.40 -1.49 -13.30
C VAL A 55 -11.30 -2.45 -12.12
N THR A 56 -11.27 -3.75 -12.40
CA THR A 56 -11.06 -4.78 -11.39
C THR A 56 -10.00 -5.77 -11.85
N PHE A 57 -9.24 -6.30 -10.92
CA PHE A 57 -8.26 -7.37 -11.15
C PHE A 57 -8.20 -8.27 -9.93
N ARG A 58 -7.56 -9.44 -10.05
CA ARG A 58 -7.47 -10.42 -8.95
C ARG A 58 -6.04 -10.55 -8.48
N ASN A 59 -5.85 -10.70 -7.17
CA ASN A 59 -4.60 -11.15 -6.62
C ASN A 59 -4.49 -12.68 -6.64
N ARG A 60 -3.31 -13.23 -6.35
CA ARG A 60 -3.05 -14.69 -6.34
C ARG A 60 -3.87 -15.45 -5.30
N TYR A 61 -4.46 -14.76 -4.32
CA TYR A 61 -5.38 -15.36 -3.33
C TYR A 61 -6.82 -15.40 -3.81
N GLY A 62 -7.08 -14.94 -5.03
CA GLY A 62 -8.41 -14.94 -5.63
C GLY A 62 -9.31 -13.78 -5.22
N ILE A 63 -8.79 -12.83 -4.43
CA ILE A 63 -9.53 -11.65 -4.02
C ILE A 63 -9.58 -10.67 -5.20
N THR A 64 -10.77 -10.15 -5.50
CA THR A 64 -10.98 -9.16 -6.53
C THR A 64 -10.74 -7.75 -5.98
N LEU A 65 -9.81 -7.03 -6.56
CA LEU A 65 -9.49 -5.66 -6.21
C LEU A 65 -10.23 -4.68 -7.13
N ALA A 66 -10.74 -3.59 -6.55
CA ALA A 66 -11.33 -2.47 -7.26
C ALA A 66 -10.33 -1.33 -7.38
N ALA A 67 -10.23 -0.75 -8.56
CA ALA A 67 -9.34 0.38 -8.82
C ALA A 67 -9.99 1.44 -9.71
N ASP A 68 -9.52 2.67 -9.56
CA ASP A 68 -9.74 3.77 -10.48
C ASP A 68 -8.56 3.86 -11.44
N LEU A 69 -8.83 3.73 -12.73
CA LEU A 69 -7.85 3.89 -13.80
C LEU A 69 -7.93 5.30 -14.36
N TYR A 70 -6.78 5.97 -14.38
CA TYR A 70 -6.60 7.30 -14.96
C TYR A 70 -5.64 7.23 -16.15
N THR A 71 -6.05 7.76 -17.30
CA THR A 71 -5.20 7.84 -18.49
C THR A 71 -5.16 9.27 -19.03
N PRO A 72 -4.01 9.77 -19.52
CA PRO A 72 -3.98 11.07 -20.20
C PRO A 72 -4.96 11.08 -21.37
N LYS A 73 -5.67 12.19 -21.60
CA LYS A 73 -6.59 12.30 -22.75
C LYS A 73 -5.88 12.22 -24.11
N ASP A 74 -4.66 12.75 -24.16
CA ASP A 74 -3.86 12.83 -25.38
C ASP A 74 -2.83 11.69 -25.48
N ALA A 75 -3.10 10.55 -24.82
CA ALA A 75 -2.20 9.41 -24.81
C ALA A 75 -2.03 8.80 -26.20
N VAL A 76 -0.78 8.56 -26.60
CA VAL A 76 -0.41 7.88 -27.84
C VAL A 76 0.54 6.74 -27.56
N GLY A 77 0.23 5.56 -28.09
CA GLY A 77 1.06 4.37 -27.94
C GLY A 77 1.02 3.79 -26.52
N LYS A 78 2.03 2.96 -26.20
CA LYS A 78 2.16 2.34 -24.89
C LYS A 78 2.77 3.31 -23.88
N LEU A 79 2.12 3.43 -22.73
CA LEU A 79 2.52 4.34 -21.67
C LEU A 79 3.33 3.64 -20.57
N PRO A 80 4.21 4.38 -19.87
CA PRO A 80 4.67 3.94 -18.54
C PRO A 80 3.50 3.96 -17.58
N ALA A 81 3.45 2.99 -16.66
CA ALA A 81 2.33 2.84 -15.76
C ALA A 81 2.74 2.87 -14.27
N VAL A 82 1.83 3.35 -13.41
CA VAL A 82 2.06 3.44 -11.97
C VAL A 82 0.84 2.92 -11.20
N ALA A 83 1.05 1.93 -10.32
CA ALA A 83 0.03 1.51 -9.37
C ALA A 83 0.20 2.26 -8.04
N VAL A 84 -0.90 2.86 -7.54
CA VAL A 84 -0.91 3.71 -6.35
C VAL A 84 -1.86 3.14 -5.30
N SER A 85 -1.43 3.10 -4.02
CA SER A 85 -2.34 2.74 -2.92
C SER A 85 -1.96 3.43 -1.61
N GLY A 86 -2.90 3.42 -0.67
CA GLY A 86 -2.77 4.03 0.66
C GLY A 86 -3.40 5.42 0.75
N PRO A 87 -3.36 6.04 1.93
CA PRO A 87 -2.80 5.56 3.22
C PRO A 87 -3.43 4.29 3.78
N PHE A 88 -2.78 3.68 4.79
CA PHE A 88 -3.31 2.51 5.48
C PHE A 88 -4.62 2.86 6.20
N GLY A 89 -5.71 2.19 5.82
CA GLY A 89 -7.07 2.51 6.29
C GLY A 89 -7.79 3.62 5.50
N ALA A 90 -7.17 4.16 4.46
CA ALA A 90 -7.83 5.01 3.48
C ALA A 90 -8.41 4.19 2.31
N VAL A 91 -9.11 4.85 1.40
CA VAL A 91 -9.63 4.28 0.16
C VAL A 91 -9.12 5.07 -1.05
N LYS A 92 -9.23 4.45 -2.23
CA LYS A 92 -8.78 5.04 -3.50
C LYS A 92 -9.42 6.38 -3.87
N GLU A 93 -10.54 6.71 -3.26
CA GLU A 93 -11.25 7.99 -3.39
C GLU A 93 -10.58 9.16 -2.65
N GLN A 94 -9.53 8.86 -1.87
CA GLN A 94 -8.76 9.82 -1.05
C GLN A 94 -7.37 10.08 -1.68
N ALA A 95 -6.32 10.13 -0.87
CA ALA A 95 -4.96 10.50 -1.31
C ALA A 95 -4.43 9.70 -2.51
N SER A 96 -4.61 8.38 -2.54
CA SER A 96 -4.09 7.56 -3.65
C SER A 96 -4.71 7.91 -5.00
N GLY A 97 -6.00 8.21 -5.03
CA GLY A 97 -6.67 8.68 -6.26
C GLY A 97 -6.16 10.03 -6.72
N LEU A 98 -5.95 10.98 -5.80
CA LEU A 98 -5.34 12.28 -6.12
C LEU A 98 -3.95 12.11 -6.74
N TYR A 99 -3.11 11.24 -6.16
CA TYR A 99 -1.79 10.96 -6.71
C TYR A 99 -1.87 10.30 -8.10
N ALA A 100 -2.74 9.31 -8.27
CA ALA A 100 -2.91 8.63 -9.55
C ALA A 100 -3.40 9.59 -10.65
N GLN A 101 -4.41 10.41 -10.35
CA GLN A 101 -4.89 11.44 -11.28
C GLN A 101 -3.78 12.41 -11.65
N THR A 102 -3.03 12.93 -10.66
CA THR A 102 -1.96 13.89 -10.90
C THR A 102 -0.80 13.29 -11.73
N LEU A 103 -0.50 12.00 -11.54
CA LEU A 103 0.46 11.29 -12.41
C LEU A 103 -0.07 11.11 -13.84
N ALA A 104 -1.36 10.85 -13.99
CA ALA A 104 -1.97 10.76 -15.32
C ALA A 104 -1.96 12.11 -16.06
N GLU A 105 -2.19 13.24 -15.38
CA GLU A 105 -2.01 14.58 -15.95
C GLU A 105 -0.58 14.83 -16.45
N ARG A 106 0.38 14.07 -15.94
CA ARG A 106 1.81 14.15 -16.28
C ARG A 106 2.25 13.07 -17.28
N GLY A 107 1.32 12.35 -17.90
CA GLY A 107 1.59 11.44 -19.00
C GLY A 107 1.87 9.98 -18.60
N PHE A 108 1.54 9.56 -17.39
CA PHE A 108 1.57 8.15 -16.99
C PHE A 108 0.16 7.55 -17.11
N LEU A 109 0.05 6.27 -17.38
CA LEU A 109 -1.16 5.53 -17.04
C LEU A 109 -1.09 5.21 -15.54
N ALA A 110 -2.11 5.57 -14.76
CA ALA A 110 -2.07 5.35 -13.33
C ALA A 110 -3.34 4.66 -12.82
N ILE A 111 -3.18 3.73 -11.88
CA ILE A 111 -4.32 3.18 -11.14
C ILE A 111 -4.20 3.51 -9.66
N ALA A 112 -5.33 3.85 -9.03
CA ALA A 112 -5.45 3.87 -7.57
C ALA A 112 -6.36 2.72 -7.16
N PHE A 113 -5.88 1.80 -6.31
CA PHE A 113 -6.65 0.62 -5.92
C PHE A 113 -6.95 0.61 -4.41
N ASP A 114 -8.14 0.09 -4.07
CA ASP A 114 -8.44 -0.30 -2.70
C ASP A 114 -7.73 -1.62 -2.39
N PRO A 115 -7.06 -1.74 -1.25
CA PRO A 115 -6.49 -3.00 -0.81
C PRO A 115 -7.55 -4.08 -0.60
N SER A 116 -7.13 -5.34 -0.64
CA SER A 116 -7.97 -6.48 -0.24
C SER A 116 -8.71 -6.20 1.07
N TYR A 117 -9.96 -6.63 1.16
CA TYR A 117 -10.86 -6.51 2.32
C TYR A 117 -11.38 -5.10 2.62
N THR A 118 -11.04 -4.08 1.82
CA THR A 118 -11.38 -2.68 2.11
C THR A 118 -12.04 -1.98 0.92
N GLY A 119 -12.66 -0.84 1.19
CA GLY A 119 -13.28 -0.03 0.15
C GLY A 119 -14.26 -0.80 -0.72
N GLU A 120 -14.11 -0.69 -2.02
CA GLU A 120 -14.87 -1.45 -3.02
C GLU A 120 -14.22 -2.79 -3.40
N SER A 121 -13.00 -3.09 -2.92
CA SER A 121 -12.36 -4.39 -3.12
C SER A 121 -13.04 -5.48 -2.31
N GLY A 122 -12.95 -6.71 -2.80
CA GLY A 122 -13.51 -7.90 -2.18
C GLY A 122 -12.70 -8.45 -1.01
N GLY A 123 -13.03 -9.67 -0.66
CA GLY A 123 -12.43 -10.42 0.44
C GLY A 123 -13.25 -10.41 1.73
N GLU A 124 -13.31 -11.58 2.35
CA GLU A 124 -13.99 -11.81 3.62
C GLU A 124 -13.05 -12.51 4.63
N PRO A 125 -13.15 -12.23 5.93
CA PRO A 125 -14.00 -11.18 6.51
C PRO A 125 -13.52 -9.77 6.15
N ARG A 126 -14.43 -8.79 6.14
CA ARG A 126 -14.08 -7.40 5.81
C ARG A 126 -13.09 -6.80 6.82
N TYR A 127 -12.35 -5.79 6.35
CA TYR A 127 -11.47 -4.93 7.14
C TYR A 127 -10.26 -5.66 7.75
N VAL A 128 -9.86 -6.77 7.17
CA VAL A 128 -8.63 -7.47 7.53
C VAL A 128 -7.42 -6.73 6.94
N ALA A 129 -6.37 -6.57 7.73
CA ALA A 129 -5.05 -6.18 7.23
C ALA A 129 -4.07 -7.35 7.36
N SER A 130 -3.27 -7.57 6.34
CA SER A 130 -2.28 -8.64 6.30
C SER A 130 -0.96 -8.16 5.66
N PRO A 131 0.19 -8.38 6.30
CA PRO A 131 1.49 -8.01 5.71
C PRO A 131 1.73 -8.64 4.34
N ASP A 132 1.36 -9.90 4.18
CA ASP A 132 1.52 -10.65 2.94
C ASP A 132 0.52 -10.20 1.87
N ILE A 133 -0.79 -10.22 2.19
CA ILE A 133 -1.84 -9.91 1.20
C ILE A 133 -1.77 -8.45 0.73
N ASN A 134 -1.54 -7.49 1.64
CA ASN A 134 -1.44 -6.10 1.25
C ASN A 134 -0.16 -5.78 0.45
N THR A 135 0.91 -6.56 0.61
CA THR A 135 2.08 -6.52 -0.27
C THR A 135 1.75 -7.11 -1.64
N GLU A 136 1.08 -8.28 -1.66
CA GLU A 136 0.64 -8.98 -2.88
C GLU A 136 -0.29 -8.11 -3.74
N ASP A 137 -1.12 -7.26 -3.13
CA ASP A 137 -2.03 -6.39 -3.87
C ASP A 137 -1.29 -5.45 -4.84
N PHE A 138 -0.05 -5.04 -4.53
CA PHE A 138 0.82 -4.33 -5.47
C PHE A 138 1.28 -5.21 -6.62
N SER A 139 1.69 -6.46 -6.37
CA SER A 139 2.09 -7.40 -7.43
C SER A 139 0.92 -7.74 -8.35
N ALA A 140 -0.29 -7.90 -7.79
CA ALA A 140 -1.51 -8.07 -8.58
C ALA A 140 -1.83 -6.85 -9.46
N ALA A 141 -1.58 -5.65 -8.96
CA ALA A 141 -1.70 -4.43 -9.76
C ALA A 141 -0.66 -4.40 -10.90
N VAL A 142 0.56 -4.88 -10.65
CA VAL A 142 1.59 -5.05 -11.71
C VAL A 142 1.16 -6.10 -12.73
N ASP A 143 0.57 -7.23 -12.31
CA ASP A 143 0.00 -8.24 -13.22
C ASP A 143 -1.03 -7.61 -14.15
N PHE A 144 -1.99 -6.87 -13.58
CA PHE A 144 -3.02 -6.18 -14.34
C PHE A 144 -2.43 -5.19 -15.36
N LEU A 145 -1.51 -4.34 -14.91
CA LEU A 145 -0.87 -3.36 -15.80
C LEU A 145 -0.04 -4.03 -16.90
N SER A 146 0.67 -5.11 -16.59
CA SER A 146 1.52 -5.83 -17.54
C SER A 146 0.74 -6.49 -18.68
N THR A 147 -0.56 -6.79 -18.47
CA THR A 147 -1.42 -7.44 -19.46
C THR A 147 -2.20 -6.48 -20.34
N ARG A 148 -2.06 -5.17 -20.15
CA ARG A 148 -2.78 -4.16 -20.92
C ARG A 148 -2.05 -3.82 -22.22
N ASP A 149 -2.81 -3.62 -23.29
CA ASP A 149 -2.28 -3.26 -24.62
C ASP A 149 -1.72 -1.83 -24.67
N ASP A 150 -2.22 -0.93 -23.81
CA ASP A 150 -1.83 0.48 -23.70
C ASP A 150 -0.70 0.74 -22.69
N VAL A 151 -0.15 -0.30 -22.07
CA VAL A 151 0.97 -0.24 -21.12
C VAL A 151 2.21 -0.89 -21.70
N ASP A 152 3.37 -0.29 -21.44
CA ASP A 152 4.67 -0.94 -21.66
C ASP A 152 5.04 -1.75 -20.39
N PRO A 153 5.04 -3.09 -20.45
CA PRO A 153 5.29 -3.91 -19.28
C PRO A 153 6.69 -3.78 -18.69
N GLU A 154 7.66 -3.25 -19.45
CA GLU A 154 8.99 -2.94 -18.93
C GLU A 154 9.09 -1.58 -18.25
N ARG A 155 7.99 -0.81 -18.19
CA ARG A 155 7.93 0.55 -17.68
C ARG A 155 6.87 0.71 -16.59
N ILE A 156 6.88 -0.20 -15.61
CA ILE A 156 5.92 -0.21 -14.50
C ILE A 156 6.60 0.19 -13.20
N GLY A 157 6.02 1.19 -12.54
CA GLY A 157 6.36 1.64 -11.19
C GLY A 157 5.20 1.50 -10.22
N ILE A 158 5.50 1.64 -8.94
CA ILE A 158 4.49 1.66 -7.87
C ILE A 158 4.69 2.87 -6.96
N LEU A 159 3.61 3.31 -6.34
CA LEU A 159 3.64 4.39 -5.36
C LEU A 159 2.78 4.02 -4.16
N GLY A 160 3.39 3.99 -2.98
CA GLY A 160 2.70 3.76 -1.71
C GLY A 160 2.70 4.99 -0.82
N ILE A 161 1.58 5.25 -0.14
CA ILE A 161 1.42 6.40 0.77
C ILE A 161 1.22 5.87 2.18
N CYS A 162 1.89 6.46 3.18
CA CYS A 162 1.79 6.09 4.59
C CYS A 162 2.15 4.61 4.79
N GLY A 163 1.31 3.80 5.44
CA GLY A 163 1.55 2.36 5.61
C GLY A 163 1.74 1.61 4.30
N PHE A 164 1.04 2.01 3.24
CA PHE A 164 1.25 1.44 1.90
C PHE A 164 2.60 1.84 1.29
N GLY A 165 3.27 2.86 1.79
CA GLY A 165 4.67 3.12 1.46
C GLY A 165 5.59 1.99 1.91
N GLY A 166 5.36 1.42 3.11
CA GLY A 166 6.07 0.24 3.60
C GLY A 166 5.78 -1.01 2.76
N PHE A 167 4.52 -1.25 2.40
CA PHE A 167 4.14 -2.37 1.50
C PHE A 167 4.71 -2.20 0.10
N ALA A 168 4.78 -0.98 -0.44
CA ALA A 168 5.42 -0.74 -1.74
C ALA A 168 6.92 -1.07 -1.71
N ILE A 169 7.63 -0.72 -0.63
CA ILE A 169 9.03 -1.12 -0.45
C ILE A 169 9.15 -2.64 -0.35
N ASN A 170 8.26 -3.32 0.39
CA ASN A 170 8.25 -4.77 0.47
C ASN A 170 7.95 -5.43 -0.89
N ALA A 171 6.98 -4.90 -1.64
CA ALA A 171 6.67 -5.36 -2.99
C ALA A 171 7.86 -5.22 -3.95
N ALA A 172 8.60 -4.11 -3.87
CA ALA A 172 9.82 -3.91 -4.66
C ALA A 172 10.95 -4.90 -4.32
N ALA A 173 10.98 -5.43 -3.09
CA ALA A 173 11.92 -6.48 -2.70
C ALA A 173 11.55 -7.88 -3.24
N ILE A 174 10.27 -8.09 -3.53
CA ILE A 174 9.71 -9.39 -3.97
C ILE A 174 9.53 -9.43 -5.48
N ASP A 175 8.99 -8.37 -6.09
CA ASP A 175 8.60 -8.33 -7.50
C ASP A 175 9.62 -7.57 -8.35
N THR A 176 10.42 -8.32 -9.10
CA THR A 176 11.50 -7.76 -9.94
C THR A 176 11.00 -7.03 -11.20
N ARG A 177 9.71 -7.08 -11.52
CA ARG A 177 9.08 -6.34 -12.62
C ARG A 177 8.90 -4.86 -12.27
N ILE A 178 8.90 -4.52 -10.98
CA ILE A 178 8.80 -3.15 -10.49
C ILE A 178 10.13 -2.43 -10.76
N LYS A 179 10.12 -1.43 -11.65
CA LYS A 179 11.32 -0.69 -12.06
C LYS A 179 11.60 0.54 -11.19
N ALA A 180 10.54 1.15 -10.65
CA ALA A 180 10.64 2.33 -9.79
C ALA A 180 9.59 2.28 -8.69
N THR A 181 9.98 2.61 -7.47
CA THR A 181 9.10 2.67 -6.30
C THR A 181 9.19 4.05 -5.65
N VAL A 182 8.04 4.67 -5.43
CA VAL A 182 7.92 5.89 -4.62
C VAL A 182 7.18 5.56 -3.34
N ALA A 183 7.76 5.92 -2.19
CA ALA A 183 7.11 5.78 -0.90
C ALA A 183 6.97 7.17 -0.25
N SER A 184 5.74 7.69 -0.25
CA SER A 184 5.41 9.00 0.31
C SER A 184 4.98 8.87 1.76
N THR A 185 5.62 9.65 2.65
CA THR A 185 5.32 9.68 4.09
C THR A 185 5.17 8.29 4.72
N MET A 186 6.09 7.36 4.35
CA MET A 186 5.94 5.94 4.60
C MET A 186 5.98 5.57 6.10
N TYR A 187 5.22 4.52 6.42
CA TYR A 187 5.31 3.79 7.69
C TYR A 187 5.81 2.37 7.46
N ASP A 188 6.64 1.88 8.37
CA ASP A 188 6.78 0.45 8.61
C ASP A 188 5.71 0.02 9.63
N ILE A 189 4.55 -0.39 9.11
CA ILE A 189 3.40 -0.80 9.95
C ILE A 189 3.76 -1.99 10.84
N SER A 190 4.60 -2.92 10.36
CA SER A 190 5.04 -4.06 11.16
C SER A 190 5.88 -3.63 12.35
N ARG A 191 6.86 -2.75 12.13
CA ARG A 191 7.68 -2.19 13.22
C ARG A 191 6.85 -1.35 14.18
N CYS A 192 5.97 -0.50 13.65
CA CYS A 192 5.10 0.33 14.49
C CYS A 192 4.20 -0.52 15.38
N THR A 193 3.62 -1.59 14.85
CA THR A 193 2.75 -2.51 15.59
C THR A 193 3.54 -3.34 16.61
N ALA A 194 4.74 -3.80 16.25
CA ALA A 194 5.55 -4.65 17.11
C ALA A 194 6.28 -3.87 18.21
N ASN A 195 6.75 -2.66 17.90
CA ASN A 195 7.65 -1.91 18.76
C ASN A 195 7.06 -0.59 19.29
N GLY A 196 5.87 -0.18 18.82
CA GLY A 196 5.32 1.13 19.11
C GLY A 196 6.06 2.26 18.38
N TYR A 197 5.62 3.49 18.59
CA TYR A 197 6.32 4.67 18.07
C TYR A 197 7.70 4.80 18.75
N PHE A 198 8.71 5.10 17.94
CA PHE A 198 10.10 5.26 18.37
C PHE A 198 10.67 4.03 19.10
N ASP A 199 10.15 2.82 18.77
CA ASP A 199 10.52 1.54 19.39
C ASP A 199 10.35 1.55 20.91
N SER A 200 9.29 2.17 21.40
CA SER A 200 9.01 2.35 22.84
C SER A 200 8.50 1.09 23.55
N MET A 201 8.11 0.05 22.80
CA MET A 201 7.60 -1.21 23.36
C MET A 201 8.71 -2.26 23.49
N ASP A 202 8.91 -2.75 24.70
CA ASP A 202 9.79 -3.87 25.01
C ASP A 202 9.10 -5.25 24.75
N ALA A 203 9.78 -6.32 25.14
CA ALA A 203 9.27 -7.68 24.98
C ALA A 203 8.04 -7.97 25.85
N ASP A 204 7.98 -7.40 27.07
CA ASP A 204 6.88 -7.61 27.99
C ASP A 204 5.63 -6.87 27.52
N ALA A 205 5.77 -5.63 27.06
CA ALA A 205 4.67 -4.87 26.45
C ALA A 205 4.13 -5.57 25.19
N ARG A 206 5.01 -6.13 24.34
CA ARG A 206 4.56 -6.95 23.19
C ARG A 206 3.85 -8.23 23.60
N TYR A 207 4.32 -8.89 24.68
CA TYR A 207 3.66 -10.09 25.19
C TYR A 207 2.24 -9.75 25.68
N GLU A 208 2.10 -8.65 26.43
CA GLU A 208 0.79 -8.19 26.93
C GLU A 208 -0.15 -7.81 25.78
N LEU A 209 0.34 -7.11 24.77
CA LEU A 209 -0.44 -6.83 23.55
C LEU A 209 -0.93 -8.11 22.88
N ARG A 210 -0.05 -9.12 22.70
CA ARG A 210 -0.46 -10.42 22.15
C ARG A 210 -1.49 -11.11 23.02
N ARG A 211 -1.36 -11.05 24.35
CA ARG A 211 -2.33 -11.61 25.29
C ARG A 211 -3.72 -11.00 25.11
N GLN A 212 -3.80 -9.67 25.01
CA GLN A 212 -5.06 -8.95 24.78
C GLN A 212 -5.67 -9.30 23.41
N LEU A 213 -4.86 -9.33 22.35
CA LEU A 213 -5.33 -9.67 21.00
C LEU A 213 -5.79 -11.14 20.91
N ASN A 214 -5.13 -12.06 21.61
CA ASN A 214 -5.56 -13.47 21.66
C ASN A 214 -6.86 -13.65 22.47
N ALA A 215 -7.05 -12.87 23.54
CA ALA A 215 -8.33 -12.83 24.24
C ALA A 215 -9.45 -12.33 23.30
N GLN A 216 -9.19 -11.28 22.53
CA GLN A 216 -10.15 -10.80 21.51
C GLN A 216 -10.47 -11.87 20.47
N ARG A 217 -9.47 -12.62 19.97
CA ARG A 217 -9.74 -13.74 19.04
C ARG A 217 -10.69 -14.77 19.61
N THR A 218 -10.58 -15.06 20.90
CA THR A 218 -11.49 -15.99 21.58
C THR A 218 -12.92 -15.46 21.60
N GLU A 219 -13.08 -14.16 21.88
CA GLU A 219 -14.41 -13.53 21.84
C GLU A 219 -14.98 -13.46 20.42
N ASP A 220 -14.16 -13.10 19.44
CA ASP A 220 -14.56 -13.09 18.02
C ASP A 220 -15.06 -14.49 17.60
N ALA A 221 -14.33 -15.55 17.98
CA ALA A 221 -14.71 -16.93 17.66
C ALA A 221 -16.01 -17.37 18.35
N LYS A 222 -16.25 -16.95 19.59
CA LYS A 222 -17.51 -17.25 20.31
C LYS A 222 -18.70 -16.54 19.67
N ASN A 223 -18.51 -15.32 19.23
CA ASN A 223 -19.58 -14.44 18.74
C ASN A 223 -19.82 -14.60 17.23
N GLY A 224 -18.93 -15.28 16.49
CA GLY A 224 -18.98 -15.38 15.02
C GLY A 224 -18.83 -14.01 14.35
N SER A 225 -18.09 -13.08 14.97
CA SER A 225 -17.90 -11.70 14.50
C SER A 225 -16.47 -11.24 14.75
N HIS A 226 -16.08 -10.13 14.16
CA HIS A 226 -14.75 -9.55 14.27
C HIS A 226 -14.83 -8.15 14.86
N ALA A 227 -14.21 -7.94 16.02
CA ALA A 227 -14.12 -6.63 16.63
C ALA A 227 -13.22 -5.70 15.79
N LEU A 228 -13.63 -4.44 15.61
CA LEU A 228 -12.88 -3.41 14.95
C LEU A 228 -12.03 -2.61 15.95
N ALA A 229 -10.90 -2.09 15.47
CA ALA A 229 -9.93 -1.39 16.31
C ALA A 229 -10.30 0.07 16.59
N GLY A 230 -11.30 0.60 15.87
CA GLY A 230 -11.61 2.02 15.82
C GLY A 230 -10.79 2.73 14.72
N GLY A 231 -11.37 3.76 14.13
CA GLY A 231 -10.69 4.65 13.18
C GLY A 231 -9.90 5.75 13.90
N VAL A 232 -9.72 6.88 13.24
CA VAL A 232 -9.19 8.07 13.90
C VAL A 232 -10.17 8.53 14.98
N VAL A 233 -9.62 8.86 16.15
CA VAL A 233 -10.44 9.20 17.32
C VAL A 233 -11.37 10.40 17.05
N ASP A 234 -12.64 10.26 17.44
CA ASP A 234 -13.66 11.30 17.36
C ASP A 234 -14.73 11.05 18.45
N PRO A 235 -15.01 12.03 19.34
CA PRO A 235 -14.49 13.39 19.37
C PRO A 235 -12.99 13.45 19.69
N LEU A 236 -12.31 14.50 19.17
CA LEU A 236 -10.89 14.70 19.38
C LEU A 236 -10.61 15.13 20.83
N PRO A 237 -9.78 14.40 21.61
CA PRO A 237 -9.39 14.82 22.95
C PRO A 237 -8.61 16.15 22.93
N GLU A 238 -8.81 17.00 23.94
CA GLU A 238 -8.12 18.31 24.03
C GLU A 238 -6.59 18.17 24.09
N ASP A 239 -6.10 17.17 24.82
CA ASP A 239 -4.69 16.84 25.01
C ASP A 239 -4.12 15.91 23.92
N ALA A 240 -4.88 15.66 22.85
CA ALA A 240 -4.42 14.80 21.76
C ALA A 240 -3.08 15.31 21.19
N PRO A 241 -2.12 14.40 20.92
CA PRO A 241 -0.86 14.75 20.26
C PRO A 241 -1.12 15.48 18.93
N TRP A 242 -0.23 16.39 18.55
CA TRP A 242 -0.41 17.22 17.35
C TRP A 242 -0.65 16.38 16.08
N PHE A 243 0.02 15.25 15.92
CA PHE A 243 -0.17 14.38 14.75
C PHE A 243 -1.53 13.67 14.75
N VAL A 244 -2.12 13.42 15.91
CA VAL A 244 -3.50 12.91 16.01
C VAL A 244 -4.50 13.99 15.58
N LYS A 245 -4.23 15.25 15.93
CA LYS A 245 -5.01 16.41 15.45
C LYS A 245 -4.95 16.55 13.93
N ASP A 246 -3.78 16.32 13.33
CA ASP A 246 -3.60 16.32 11.87
C ASP A 246 -4.40 15.20 11.19
N TYR A 247 -4.37 13.98 11.73
CA TYR A 247 -5.19 12.87 11.23
C TYR A 247 -6.68 13.15 11.36
N HIS A 248 -7.11 13.68 12.52
CA HIS A 248 -8.50 14.06 12.72
C HIS A 248 -8.94 15.12 11.69
N ALA A 249 -8.14 16.16 11.49
CA ALA A 249 -8.41 17.21 10.52
C ALA A 249 -8.54 16.70 9.09
N TYR A 250 -7.90 15.59 8.73
CA TYR A 250 -8.08 14.96 7.43
C TYR A 250 -9.26 13.99 7.43
N TYR A 251 -9.27 12.96 8.28
CA TYR A 251 -10.22 11.86 8.18
C TYR A 251 -11.62 12.15 8.74
N LYS A 252 -11.77 13.11 9.66
CA LYS A 252 -13.03 13.41 10.35
C LYS A 252 -13.68 14.74 9.91
N THR A 253 -13.14 15.38 8.87
CA THR A 253 -13.67 16.62 8.31
C THR A 253 -13.88 16.48 6.80
N PRO A 254 -14.61 17.40 6.13
CA PRO A 254 -14.80 17.37 4.68
C PRO A 254 -13.51 17.41 3.85
N ARG A 255 -12.35 17.71 4.47
CA ARG A 255 -11.05 17.69 3.79
C ARG A 255 -10.73 16.33 3.20
N GLY A 256 -11.01 15.24 3.90
CA GLY A 256 -10.64 13.91 3.47
C GLY A 256 -11.56 12.80 4.01
N TYR A 257 -12.67 13.13 4.68
CA TYR A 257 -13.63 12.13 5.12
C TYR A 257 -14.20 11.36 3.93
N HIS A 258 -14.25 10.03 4.06
CA HIS A 258 -14.93 9.19 3.09
C HIS A 258 -15.69 8.05 3.80
N PRO A 259 -16.95 7.73 3.39
CA PRO A 259 -17.78 6.74 4.09
C PRO A 259 -17.23 5.32 4.03
N ARG A 260 -16.39 4.97 3.06
CA ARG A 260 -15.74 3.65 2.96
C ARG A 260 -14.36 3.60 3.61
N SER A 261 -13.78 4.73 4.02
CA SER A 261 -12.48 4.77 4.68
C SER A 261 -12.54 4.24 6.11
N LEU A 262 -11.67 3.32 6.46
CA LEU A 262 -11.57 2.75 7.79
C LEU A 262 -11.14 3.79 8.82
N ASN A 263 -10.22 4.68 8.44
CA ASN A 263 -9.75 5.76 9.31
C ASN A 263 -10.85 6.79 9.59
N SER A 264 -11.76 6.98 8.64
CA SER A 264 -12.91 7.87 8.82
C SER A 264 -14.03 7.24 9.66
N ASN A 265 -14.01 5.92 9.85
CA ASN A 265 -15.08 5.15 10.51
C ASN A 265 -14.51 4.21 11.60
N ASP A 266 -14.76 2.91 11.50
CA ASP A 266 -14.56 1.96 12.62
C ASP A 266 -13.18 1.26 12.62
N GLY A 267 -12.33 1.53 11.65
CA GLY A 267 -10.96 1.00 11.60
C GLY A 267 -10.87 -0.44 11.10
N TRP A 268 -9.70 -1.01 11.28
CA TRP A 268 -9.36 -2.37 10.87
C TRP A 268 -9.89 -3.42 11.86
N ASN A 269 -10.01 -4.66 11.39
CA ASN A 269 -10.16 -5.81 12.25
C ASN A 269 -9.02 -5.82 13.29
N LYS A 270 -9.39 -5.76 14.56
CA LYS A 270 -8.47 -5.56 15.69
C LYS A 270 -7.38 -6.61 15.77
N THR A 271 -7.72 -7.87 15.46
CA THR A 271 -6.78 -8.99 15.55
C THR A 271 -5.81 -9.08 14.39
N SER A 272 -5.98 -8.26 13.33
CA SER A 272 -5.00 -8.13 12.24
C SER A 272 -3.60 -7.74 12.74
N ALA A 273 -3.52 -7.01 13.86
CA ALA A 273 -2.24 -6.62 14.46
C ALA A 273 -1.33 -7.81 14.81
N LEU A 274 -1.90 -8.99 15.10
CA LEU A 274 -1.10 -10.19 15.42
C LEU A 274 -0.11 -10.58 14.31
N SER A 275 -0.54 -10.48 13.04
CA SER A 275 0.33 -10.80 11.91
C SER A 275 1.48 -9.80 11.80
N PHE A 276 1.23 -8.53 11.99
CA PHE A 276 2.25 -7.48 11.89
C PHE A 276 3.34 -7.58 12.97
N ILE A 277 3.01 -8.06 14.16
CA ILE A 277 3.98 -8.22 15.24
C ILE A 277 5.12 -9.17 14.86
N ASN A 278 4.83 -10.21 14.06
CA ASN A 278 5.79 -11.27 13.76
C ASN A 278 6.24 -11.31 12.28
N MET A 279 5.76 -10.40 11.44
CA MET A 279 6.07 -10.36 10.01
C MET A 279 6.66 -8.99 9.61
N PRO A 280 7.98 -8.78 9.81
CA PRO A 280 8.62 -7.52 9.44
C PRO A 280 8.66 -7.36 7.92
N ILE A 281 7.97 -6.34 7.39
CA ILE A 281 7.83 -6.11 5.95
C ILE A 281 9.08 -5.51 5.30
N LEU A 282 10.01 -4.94 6.07
CA LEU A 282 11.24 -4.35 5.53
C LEU A 282 12.49 -5.20 5.79
N ALA A 283 12.31 -6.53 5.98
CA ALA A 283 13.41 -7.43 6.33
C ALA A 283 14.50 -7.53 5.26
N TYR A 284 14.12 -7.41 3.97
CA TYR A 284 15.02 -7.56 2.82
C TYR A 284 15.07 -6.32 1.93
N ASN A 285 14.76 -5.13 2.45
CA ASN A 285 14.76 -3.90 1.67
C ASN A 285 16.16 -3.54 1.11
N GLU A 286 17.24 -4.03 1.71
CA GLU A 286 18.62 -3.88 1.23
C GLU A 286 18.92 -4.65 -0.05
N GLU A 287 18.08 -5.62 -0.42
CA GLU A 287 18.23 -6.43 -1.64
C GLU A 287 17.51 -5.81 -2.86
N ILE A 288 16.75 -4.73 -2.67
CA ILE A 288 16.02 -4.04 -3.74
C ILE A 288 17.02 -3.45 -4.76
N ARG A 289 16.96 -3.94 -6.01
CA ARG A 289 17.81 -3.45 -7.10
C ARG A 289 17.17 -2.34 -7.92
N SER A 290 15.83 -2.30 -8.00
CA SER A 290 15.10 -1.25 -8.71
C SER A 290 15.23 0.11 -8.00
N ALA A 291 14.87 1.18 -8.69
CA ALA A 291 14.97 2.53 -8.13
C ALA A 291 13.96 2.79 -7.00
N VAL A 292 14.36 3.52 -5.96
CA VAL A 292 13.50 3.87 -4.83
C VAL A 292 13.65 5.35 -4.49
N LEU A 293 12.52 6.05 -4.41
CA LEU A 293 12.40 7.41 -3.88
C LEU A 293 11.53 7.39 -2.61
N LEU A 294 12.12 7.75 -1.49
CA LEU A 294 11.41 8.03 -0.25
C LEU A 294 11.15 9.53 -0.14
N VAL A 295 9.90 9.92 0.09
CA VAL A 295 9.50 11.31 0.33
C VAL A 295 8.88 11.41 1.71
N HIS A 296 9.35 12.34 2.55
CA HIS A 296 8.78 12.51 3.89
C HIS A 296 8.74 13.98 4.32
N GLY A 297 7.77 14.34 5.14
CA GLY A 297 7.70 15.66 5.73
C GLY A 297 8.72 15.85 6.85
N GLU A 298 9.36 17.01 6.91
CA GLU A 298 10.33 17.36 7.96
C GLU A 298 9.73 17.26 9.37
N LYS A 299 8.49 17.74 9.53
CA LYS A 299 7.76 17.75 10.81
C LYS A 299 6.96 16.47 11.06
N ALA A 300 6.99 15.49 10.16
CA ALA A 300 6.24 14.26 10.35
C ALA A 300 6.80 13.44 11.52
N HIS A 301 5.94 13.06 12.46
CA HIS A 301 6.29 12.18 13.59
C HIS A 301 6.81 10.81 13.15
N SER A 302 6.47 10.40 11.92
CA SER A 302 6.84 9.12 11.30
C SER A 302 8.12 9.18 10.44
N ARG A 303 8.80 10.33 10.38
CA ARG A 303 9.94 10.57 9.48
C ARG A 303 11.06 9.53 9.66
N TYR A 304 11.30 9.10 10.90
CA TYR A 304 12.34 8.12 11.23
C TYR A 304 12.16 6.77 10.49
N PHE A 305 10.94 6.37 10.12
CA PHE A 305 10.73 5.16 9.34
C PHE A 305 11.39 5.25 7.95
N SER A 306 11.22 6.38 7.26
CA SER A 306 11.87 6.60 5.97
C SER A 306 13.37 6.73 6.07
N GLU A 307 13.87 7.44 7.09
CA GLU A 307 15.32 7.60 7.32
C GLU A 307 15.99 6.25 7.62
N ASP A 308 15.35 5.42 8.45
CA ASP A 308 15.88 4.10 8.80
C ASP A 308 15.81 3.11 7.62
N ALA A 309 14.73 3.14 6.84
CA ALA A 309 14.63 2.34 5.63
C ALA A 309 15.68 2.76 4.61
N PHE A 310 15.88 4.07 4.40
CA PHE A 310 16.86 4.60 3.45
C PHE A 310 18.29 4.17 3.79
N ARG A 311 18.67 4.18 5.08
CA ARG A 311 19.99 3.74 5.53
C ARG A 311 20.31 2.28 5.19
N LYS A 312 19.29 1.44 5.04
CA LYS A 312 19.45 0.02 4.68
C LYS A 312 19.46 -0.20 3.17
N LEU A 313 18.80 0.66 2.38
CA LEU A 313 18.77 0.56 0.92
C LEU A 313 20.18 0.69 0.34
N LYS A 314 20.51 -0.15 -0.64
CA LYS A 314 21.83 -0.17 -1.31
C LYS A 314 21.71 0.22 -2.78
N GLY A 315 22.79 0.77 -3.33
CA GLY A 315 22.87 1.21 -4.73
C GLY A 315 22.75 2.74 -4.86
N ASN A 316 23.02 3.24 -6.06
CA ASN A 316 23.06 4.67 -6.39
C ASN A 316 21.74 5.21 -6.96
N ASN A 317 20.73 4.36 -7.08
CA ASN A 317 19.38 4.68 -7.55
C ASN A 317 18.37 4.76 -6.40
N LYS A 318 18.83 5.19 -5.23
CA LYS A 318 18.03 5.35 -4.01
C LYS A 318 18.09 6.80 -3.57
N GLU A 319 16.94 7.39 -3.32
CA GLU A 319 16.83 8.79 -2.91
C GLU A 319 15.94 8.94 -1.69
N LEU A 320 16.30 9.87 -0.81
CA LEU A 320 15.45 10.35 0.29
C LEU A 320 15.27 11.86 0.14
N LEU A 321 14.03 12.29 0.06
CA LEU A 321 13.66 13.70 -0.02
C LEU A 321 12.83 14.09 1.20
N ILE A 322 13.37 14.99 2.01
CA ILE A 322 12.66 15.58 3.15
C ILE A 322 12.07 16.92 2.73
N ILE A 323 10.77 17.09 2.89
CA ILE A 323 10.04 18.30 2.53
C ILE A 323 10.04 19.27 3.72
N PRO A 324 10.70 20.43 3.62
CA PRO A 324 10.78 21.38 4.71
C PRO A 324 9.40 21.82 5.20
N GLY A 325 9.20 21.83 6.50
CA GLY A 325 8.01 22.33 7.16
C GLY A 325 6.76 21.44 7.02
N ALA A 326 6.76 20.42 6.16
CA ALA A 326 5.60 19.56 5.94
C ALA A 326 5.39 18.56 7.09
N SER A 327 4.13 18.32 7.45
CA SER A 327 3.69 17.25 8.34
C SER A 327 3.51 15.93 7.57
N HIS A 328 3.09 14.88 8.27
CA HIS A 328 2.74 13.60 7.65
C HIS A 328 1.54 13.74 6.70
N VAL A 329 0.50 14.43 7.15
CA VAL A 329 -0.78 14.55 6.44
C VAL A 329 -0.74 15.61 5.33
N ASP A 330 0.20 16.54 5.37
CA ASP A 330 0.43 17.46 4.25
C ASP A 330 0.78 16.73 2.95
N LEU A 331 1.39 15.54 3.05
CA LEU A 331 1.68 14.70 1.88
C LEU A 331 0.50 13.83 1.43
N TYR A 332 -0.71 14.05 1.94
CA TYR A 332 -1.91 13.37 1.47
C TYR A 332 -2.64 14.16 0.36
N ASP A 333 -2.76 15.49 0.54
CA ASP A 333 -3.61 16.32 -0.31
C ASP A 333 -3.08 17.75 -0.56
N ASN A 334 -2.03 18.18 0.14
CA ASN A 334 -1.48 19.50 -0.09
C ASN A 334 -0.58 19.51 -1.33
N LEU A 335 -1.16 19.93 -2.47
CA LEU A 335 -0.47 19.96 -3.77
C LEU A 335 0.77 20.86 -3.80
N THR A 336 0.91 21.79 -2.85
CA THR A 336 2.11 22.64 -2.75
C THR A 336 3.23 21.96 -1.95
N ALA A 337 2.89 21.03 -1.06
CA ALA A 337 3.85 20.25 -0.27
C ALA A 337 4.28 18.97 -0.98
N ILE A 338 3.36 18.30 -1.68
CA ILE A 338 3.67 17.07 -2.41
C ILE A 338 4.61 17.39 -3.59
N PRO A 339 5.82 16.81 -3.65
CA PRO A 339 6.80 17.19 -4.65
C PRO A 339 6.56 16.48 -6.00
N PHE A 340 5.38 16.64 -6.61
CA PHE A 340 5.02 15.93 -7.85
C PHE A 340 6.02 16.12 -8.98
N ASN A 341 6.66 17.30 -9.11
CA ASN A 341 7.70 17.51 -10.12
C ASN A 341 8.94 16.64 -9.89
N LYS A 342 9.31 16.35 -8.63
CA LYS A 342 10.41 15.43 -8.32
C LYS A 342 9.98 13.99 -8.55
N ILE A 343 8.77 13.61 -8.15
CA ILE A 343 8.21 12.28 -8.37
C ILE A 343 8.14 11.97 -9.86
N GLU A 344 7.63 12.89 -10.67
CA GLU A 344 7.58 12.75 -12.12
C GLU A 344 8.97 12.56 -12.73
N ARG A 345 9.93 13.41 -12.39
CA ARG A 345 11.32 13.27 -12.92
C ARG A 345 11.93 11.93 -12.56
N PHE A 346 11.77 11.49 -11.32
CA PHE A 346 12.24 10.20 -10.85
C PHE A 346 11.60 9.04 -11.65
N LEU A 347 10.27 9.03 -11.77
CA LEU A 347 9.56 8.01 -12.54
C LEU A 347 9.99 8.02 -14.02
N ARG A 348 10.10 9.18 -14.65
CA ARG A 348 10.58 9.29 -16.06
C ARG A 348 12.01 8.82 -16.24
N GLU A 349 12.86 8.98 -15.24
CA GLU A 349 14.25 8.53 -15.28
C GLU A 349 14.35 7.00 -15.27
N TYR A 350 13.53 6.32 -14.48
CA TYR A 350 13.64 4.88 -14.26
C TYR A 350 12.56 4.04 -14.99
N LEU A 351 11.57 4.66 -15.60
CA LEU A 351 10.56 4.04 -16.47
C LEU A 351 10.81 4.41 -17.95
N LYS A 352 12.04 4.20 -18.42
CA LYS A 352 12.44 4.47 -19.82
C LYS A 352 12.18 3.29 -20.71
#